data_4599e5fdc99f00e10450ce8abf80a969
#
_entry.id   4599e5fdc99f00e10450ce8abf80a969
#
_cell.length_a   1.000
_cell.length_b   1.000
_cell.length_c   1.000
_cell.angle_alpha   90.00
_cell.angle_beta   90.00
_cell.angle_gamma   90.00
#
_symmetry.space_group_name_H-M   'P 1'
#
loop_
_entity.id
_entity.type
_entity.pdbx_description
1 polymer ?
#
loop_
_entity_poly.entity_id
_entity_poly.type
_entity_poly.pdbx_seq_one_letter_code
_entity_poly.pdbx_strand_id
1 'polypeptide(L)'
;GSIGVFAATIAFFVYRAFGSMMFGPTATASHVLVKDRARAEALKAEIEADVAGGAPLRAKFARVAEQHSTCPSAKKGGELGAFKPGQMVKEFDAVVFSGEIGAVLGPVDTQFGSHLILVTDREEAKK
;
A
#
# COMPACT_ATOMS: atom_id res chain seq x y z
N GLY A 1 3.93 -20.61 -2.24
CA GLY A 1 4.54 -21.70 -1.51
C GLY A 1 5.80 -21.26 -0.78
N SER A 2 6.37 -22.15 -0.01
CA SER A 2 7.53 -21.83 0.79
C SER A 2 8.75 -21.44 -0.08
N ILE A 3 8.87 -22.09 -1.24
CA ILE A 3 9.99 -21.79 -2.15
C ILE A 3 9.91 -20.36 -2.67
N GLY A 4 8.73 -19.92 -3.06
CA GLY A 4 8.55 -18.55 -3.53
C GLY A 4 8.82 -17.53 -2.44
N VAL A 5 8.33 -17.81 -1.23
CA VAL A 5 8.57 -16.93 -0.08
C VAL A 5 10.06 -16.87 0.25
N PHE A 6 10.73 -18.00 0.21
CA PHE A 6 12.16 -18.07 0.50
C PHE A 6 12.98 -17.27 -0.53
N ALA A 7 12.65 -17.43 -1.81
CA ALA A 7 13.34 -16.68 -2.87
C ALA A 7 13.12 -15.16 -2.72
N ALA A 8 11.90 -14.77 -2.40
CA ALA A 8 11.59 -13.37 -2.18
C ALA A 8 12.35 -12.81 -0.98
N THR A 9 12.51 -13.61 0.07
CA THR A 9 13.25 -13.22 1.27
C THR A 9 14.73 -12.99 0.95
N ILE A 10 15.33 -13.88 0.16
CA ILE A 10 16.73 -13.74 -0.24
C ILE A 10 16.93 -12.48 -1.07
N ALA A 11 16.07 -12.25 -2.05
CA ALA A 11 16.15 -11.07 -2.90
C ALA A 11 16.01 -9.79 -2.07
N PHE A 12 15.08 -9.80 -1.12
CA PHE A 12 14.87 -8.66 -0.23
C PHE A 12 16.10 -8.40 0.64
N PHE A 13 16.72 -9.47 1.16
CA PHE A 13 17.92 -9.34 1.98
C PHE A 13 19.07 -8.71 1.20
N VAL A 14 19.30 -9.17 -0.03
CA VAL A 14 20.35 -8.59 -0.88
C VAL A 14 20.04 -7.11 -1.15
N TYR A 15 18.79 -6.80 -1.44
CA TYR A 15 18.37 -5.43 -1.66
C TYR A 15 18.65 -4.55 -0.44
N ARG A 16 18.34 -5.04 0.76
CA ARG A 16 18.59 -4.27 1.99
C ARG A 16 20.06 -3.99 2.19
N ALA A 17 20.93 -4.99 1.89
CA ALA A 17 22.35 -4.83 2.09
C ALA A 17 22.97 -3.78 1.17
N PHE A 18 22.47 -3.68 -0.05
CA PHE A 18 23.05 -2.78 -1.06
C PHE A 18 22.09 -1.68 -1.51
N GLY A 19 20.82 -2.03 -1.69
CA GLY A 19 19.86 -1.13 -2.27
C GLY A 19 19.50 0.04 -1.39
N SER A 20 19.27 -0.20 -0.08
CA SER A 20 18.86 0.89 0.80
C SER A 20 20.00 1.88 1.05
N MET A 21 21.25 1.44 0.89
CA MET A 21 22.38 2.35 0.98
C MET A 21 22.57 3.17 -0.27
N MET A 22 22.25 2.61 -1.43
CA MET A 22 22.53 3.22 -2.73
C MET A 22 21.32 3.91 -3.34
N PHE A 23 20.11 3.40 -3.06
CA PHE A 23 18.91 3.83 -3.78
C PHE A 23 17.87 4.49 -2.89
N GLY A 24 18.15 4.60 -1.59
CA GLY A 24 17.25 5.27 -0.66
C GLY A 24 16.11 4.40 -0.17
N PRO A 25 15.02 5.01 0.30
CA PRO A 25 13.93 4.29 0.96
C PRO A 25 13.09 3.47 -0.01
N THR A 26 12.42 2.45 0.54
CA THR A 26 11.41 1.68 -0.19
C THR A 26 10.18 1.53 0.68
N ALA A 27 9.04 1.32 0.05
CA ALA A 27 7.80 1.03 0.75
C ALA A 27 7.08 -0.11 0.05
N THR A 28 6.31 -0.85 0.83
CA THR A 28 5.39 -1.86 0.31
C THR A 28 3.99 -1.43 0.71
N ALA A 29 3.10 -1.37 -0.26
CA ALA A 29 1.77 -0.83 0.00
C ALA A 29 0.71 -1.51 -0.85
N SER A 30 -0.53 -1.38 -0.38
CA SER A 30 -1.73 -1.75 -1.12
C SER A 30 -2.58 -0.50 -1.29
N HIS A 31 -3.45 -0.49 -2.31
CA HIS A 31 -4.36 0.64 -2.46
C HIS A 31 -5.72 0.22 -3.01
N VAL A 32 -6.70 1.08 -2.78
CA VAL A 32 -8.03 0.99 -3.37
C VAL A 32 -8.22 2.26 -4.19
N LEU A 33 -8.50 2.12 -5.48
CA LEU A 33 -8.73 3.26 -6.36
C LEU A 33 -10.20 3.29 -6.75
N VAL A 34 -10.86 4.42 -6.50
CA VAL A 34 -12.24 4.64 -6.92
C VAL A 34 -12.36 6.01 -7.59
N LYS A 35 -13.44 6.22 -8.32
CA LYS A 35 -13.60 7.44 -9.09
C LYS A 35 -13.77 8.69 -8.25
N ASP A 36 -14.56 8.62 -7.19
CA ASP A 36 -14.87 9.82 -6.45
C ASP A 36 -14.47 9.72 -4.98
N ARG A 37 -14.15 10.89 -4.42
CA ARG A 37 -13.64 11.00 -3.06
C ARG A 37 -14.67 10.57 -2.01
N ALA A 38 -15.93 10.88 -2.25
CA ALA A 38 -16.98 10.51 -1.29
C ALA A 38 -17.07 8.99 -1.14
N ARG A 39 -16.92 8.27 -2.24
CA ARG A 39 -16.90 6.80 -2.22
C ARG A 39 -15.70 6.29 -1.43
N ALA A 40 -14.53 6.90 -1.65
CA ALA A 40 -13.32 6.52 -0.93
C ALA A 40 -13.50 6.76 0.57
N GLU A 41 -14.08 7.88 0.96
CA GLU A 41 -14.33 8.19 2.36
C GLU A 41 -15.27 7.17 3.00
N ALA A 42 -16.32 6.78 2.29
CA ALA A 42 -17.26 5.77 2.78
C ALA A 42 -16.58 4.42 2.99
N LEU A 43 -15.73 4.01 2.05
CA LEU A 43 -15.00 2.75 2.16
C LEU A 43 -13.99 2.79 3.29
N LYS A 44 -13.33 3.92 3.50
CA LYS A 44 -12.41 4.09 4.62
C LYS A 44 -13.15 3.92 5.95
N ALA A 45 -14.30 4.56 6.08
CA ALA A 45 -15.11 4.44 7.29
C ALA A 45 -15.54 2.99 7.53
N GLU A 46 -15.92 2.28 6.48
CA GLU A 46 -16.30 0.88 6.57
C GLU A 46 -15.14 0.02 7.08
N ILE A 47 -13.95 0.21 6.50
CA ILE A 47 -12.77 -0.55 6.90
C ILE A 47 -12.44 -0.27 8.37
N GLU A 48 -12.41 1.00 8.75
CA GLU A 48 -12.05 1.38 10.11
C GLU A 48 -13.07 0.86 11.12
N ALA A 49 -14.36 0.88 10.80
CA ALA A 49 -15.39 0.37 11.68
C ALA A 49 -15.25 -1.15 11.87
N ASP A 50 -15.01 -1.89 10.79
CA ASP A 50 -14.85 -3.33 10.87
C ASP A 50 -13.61 -3.72 11.64
N VAL A 51 -12.51 -2.99 11.45
CA VAL A 51 -11.27 -3.24 12.18
C VAL A 51 -11.45 -2.93 13.67
N ALA A 52 -12.17 -1.87 14.00
CA ALA A 52 -12.49 -1.56 15.39
C ALA A 52 -13.32 -2.66 16.03
N GLY A 53 -14.13 -3.37 15.25
CA GLY A 53 -14.91 -4.52 15.70
C GLY A 53 -14.17 -5.83 15.74
N GLY A 54 -12.87 -5.83 15.37
CA GLY A 54 -12.04 -7.03 15.46
C GLY A 54 -11.59 -7.62 14.13
N ALA A 55 -12.01 -7.07 13.00
CA ALA A 55 -11.59 -7.59 11.71
C ALA A 55 -10.11 -7.31 11.45
N PRO A 56 -9.36 -8.25 10.85
CA PRO A 56 -7.97 -8.01 10.48
C PRO A 56 -7.88 -6.93 9.39
N LEU A 57 -7.07 -5.92 9.62
CA LEU A 57 -6.97 -4.77 8.70
C LEU A 57 -6.57 -5.19 7.28
N ARG A 58 -5.50 -5.99 7.15
CA ARG A 58 -5.02 -6.38 5.82
C ARG A 58 -6.06 -7.17 5.04
N ALA A 59 -6.73 -8.10 5.70
CA ALA A 59 -7.74 -8.92 5.05
C ALA A 59 -8.96 -8.08 4.63
N LYS A 60 -9.39 -7.17 5.49
CA LYS A 60 -10.52 -6.31 5.17
C LYS A 60 -10.17 -5.35 4.02
N PHE A 61 -8.99 -4.76 4.07
CA PHE A 61 -8.53 -3.86 3.02
C PHE A 61 -8.45 -4.58 1.67
N ALA A 62 -7.89 -5.80 1.67
CA ALA A 62 -7.78 -6.60 0.46
C ALA A 62 -9.16 -6.91 -0.13
N ARG A 63 -10.12 -7.25 0.71
CA ARG A 63 -11.48 -7.54 0.25
C ARG A 63 -12.14 -6.32 -0.36
N VAL A 64 -11.98 -5.16 0.27
CA VAL A 64 -12.52 -3.91 -0.27
C VAL A 64 -11.88 -3.60 -1.62
N ALA A 65 -10.58 -3.80 -1.74
CA ALA A 65 -9.88 -3.59 -3.01
C ALA A 65 -10.43 -4.52 -4.10
N GLU A 66 -10.60 -5.80 -3.78
CA GLU A 66 -11.13 -6.77 -4.74
C GLU A 66 -12.52 -6.42 -5.22
N GLN A 67 -13.35 -5.89 -4.32
CA GLN A 67 -14.74 -5.59 -4.64
C GLN A 67 -14.94 -4.23 -5.31
N HIS A 68 -14.12 -3.25 -5.00
CA HIS A 68 -14.41 -1.86 -5.35
C HIS A 68 -13.31 -1.14 -6.14
N SER A 69 -12.07 -1.60 -6.07
CA SER A 69 -10.98 -0.89 -6.73
C SER A 69 -11.07 -1.04 -8.25
N THR A 70 -10.86 0.07 -8.96
CA THR A 70 -10.85 0.08 -10.42
C THR A 70 -9.45 -0.19 -10.99
N CYS A 71 -8.44 -0.28 -10.14
CA CYS A 71 -7.08 -0.60 -10.55
C CYS A 71 -6.95 -2.11 -10.79
N PRO A 72 -6.15 -2.54 -11.80
CA PRO A 72 -5.91 -3.97 -12.00
C PRO A 72 -5.35 -4.69 -10.78
N SER A 73 -4.67 -3.99 -9.89
CA SER A 73 -4.17 -4.57 -8.64
C SER A 73 -5.30 -5.10 -7.73
N ALA A 74 -6.55 -4.74 -8.02
CA ALA A 74 -7.70 -5.26 -7.26
C ALA A 74 -7.68 -6.78 -7.17
N LYS A 75 -7.25 -7.45 -8.23
CA LYS A 75 -7.17 -8.92 -8.27
C LYS A 75 -6.21 -9.49 -7.25
N LYS A 76 -5.28 -8.69 -6.77
CA LYS A 76 -4.30 -9.07 -5.76
C LYS A 76 -4.59 -8.42 -4.42
N GLY A 77 -5.85 -8.05 -4.17
CA GLY A 77 -6.21 -7.36 -2.95
C GLY A 77 -5.65 -5.95 -2.85
N GLY A 78 -5.35 -5.34 -4.00
CA GLY A 78 -4.79 -3.99 -4.06
C GLY A 78 -3.28 -3.92 -3.88
N GLU A 79 -2.60 -5.04 -3.74
CA GLU A 79 -1.16 -5.06 -3.51
C GLU A 79 -0.39 -4.48 -4.70
N LEU A 80 0.49 -3.53 -4.42
CA LEU A 80 1.36 -2.92 -5.41
C LEU A 80 2.79 -3.45 -5.34
N GLY A 81 3.12 -4.17 -4.26
CA GLY A 81 4.47 -4.63 -4.01
C GLY A 81 5.35 -3.52 -3.48
N ALA A 82 6.65 -3.70 -3.56
CA ALA A 82 7.63 -2.74 -3.07
C ALA A 82 8.00 -1.75 -4.17
N PHE A 83 8.18 -0.49 -3.80
CA PHE A 83 8.56 0.56 -4.76
C PHE A 83 9.36 1.65 -4.07
N LYS A 84 10.00 2.47 -4.89
CA LYS A 84 10.83 3.60 -4.45
C LYS A 84 10.12 4.92 -4.71
N PRO A 85 10.56 6.01 -4.05
CA PRO A 85 10.07 7.34 -4.39
C PRO A 85 10.26 7.62 -5.88
N GLY A 86 9.26 8.22 -6.49
CA GLY A 86 9.30 8.57 -7.91
C GLY A 86 8.70 7.52 -8.84
N GLN A 87 8.43 6.32 -8.34
CA GLN A 87 7.82 5.25 -9.16
C GLN A 87 6.30 5.39 -9.24
N MET A 88 5.70 6.04 -8.24
CA MET A 88 4.27 6.33 -8.23
C MET A 88 4.05 7.81 -8.46
N VAL A 89 2.79 8.22 -8.65
CA VAL A 89 2.50 9.64 -8.81
C VAL A 89 2.84 10.39 -7.53
N LYS A 90 3.16 11.68 -7.67
CA LYS A 90 3.68 12.52 -6.61
C LYS A 90 2.81 12.50 -5.34
N GLU A 91 1.51 12.62 -5.51
CA GLU A 91 0.58 12.68 -4.39
C GLU A 91 0.57 11.37 -3.60
N PHE A 92 0.68 10.25 -4.31
CA PHE A 92 0.73 8.92 -3.71
C PHE A 92 2.02 8.74 -2.93
N ASP A 93 3.15 9.10 -3.54
CA ASP A 93 4.46 9.01 -2.90
C ASP A 93 4.51 9.78 -1.59
N ALA A 94 3.99 11.01 -1.58
CA ALA A 94 4.03 11.86 -0.40
C ALA A 94 3.36 11.18 0.80
N VAL A 95 2.25 10.49 0.57
CA VAL A 95 1.52 9.81 1.63
C VAL A 95 2.23 8.53 2.06
N VAL A 96 2.71 7.74 1.09
CA VAL A 96 3.32 6.44 1.38
C VAL A 96 4.62 6.60 2.19
N PHE A 97 5.43 7.59 1.83
CA PHE A 97 6.75 7.74 2.46
C PHE A 97 6.74 8.59 3.72
N SER A 98 5.59 9.13 4.11
CA SER A 98 5.47 9.90 5.35
C SER A 98 4.35 9.42 6.26
N GLY A 99 3.39 8.66 5.74
CA GLY A 99 2.22 8.22 6.49
C GLY A 99 2.50 7.09 7.46
N GLU A 100 1.53 6.85 8.33
CA GLU A 100 1.64 5.79 9.33
C GLU A 100 1.52 4.42 8.69
N ILE A 101 2.41 3.50 9.09
CA ILE A 101 2.35 2.11 8.66
C ILE A 101 1.24 1.41 9.45
N GLY A 102 0.44 0.61 8.76
CA GLY A 102 -0.62 -0.16 9.41
C GLY A 102 -1.90 0.61 9.68
N ALA A 103 -2.12 1.71 8.98
CA ALA A 103 -3.35 2.48 9.06
C ALA A 103 -3.87 2.75 7.65
N VAL A 104 -5.17 2.97 7.50
CA VAL A 104 -5.75 3.36 6.21
C VAL A 104 -5.50 4.84 6.02
N LEU A 105 -4.73 5.18 4.98
CA LEU A 105 -4.36 6.55 4.67
C LEU A 105 -5.21 7.09 3.51
N GLY A 106 -5.44 8.38 3.52
CA GLY A 106 -6.22 9.03 2.48
C GLY A 106 -7.62 9.40 2.93
N PRO A 107 -8.52 9.73 1.99
CA PRO A 107 -8.32 9.61 0.53
C PRO A 107 -7.29 10.56 -0.04
N VAL A 108 -6.56 10.07 -1.02
CA VAL A 108 -5.57 10.85 -1.76
C VAL A 108 -6.06 10.99 -3.20
N ASP A 109 -6.24 12.21 -3.64
CA ASP A 109 -6.72 12.47 -5.00
C ASP A 109 -5.54 12.55 -5.96
N THR A 110 -5.66 11.85 -7.08
CA THR A 110 -4.68 11.89 -8.17
C THR A 110 -5.42 12.03 -9.48
N GLN A 111 -4.68 12.10 -10.58
CA GLN A 111 -5.31 12.13 -11.90
C GLN A 111 -6.13 10.88 -12.22
N PHE A 112 -5.93 9.79 -11.47
CA PHE A 112 -6.65 8.53 -11.69
C PHE A 112 -7.92 8.42 -10.87
N GLY A 113 -8.07 9.21 -9.83
CA GLY A 113 -9.23 9.16 -8.92
C GLY A 113 -8.81 9.34 -7.48
N SER A 114 -9.55 8.75 -6.57
CA SER A 114 -9.26 8.82 -5.13
C SER A 114 -8.74 7.48 -4.65
N HIS A 115 -7.63 7.52 -3.91
CA HIS A 115 -6.97 6.33 -3.40
C HIS A 115 -7.09 6.23 -1.88
N LEU A 116 -7.35 5.02 -1.40
CA LEU A 116 -7.05 4.65 -0.02
C LEU A 116 -5.77 3.83 -0.07
N ILE A 117 -4.89 4.05 0.89
CA ILE A 117 -3.56 3.45 0.88
C ILE A 117 -3.29 2.77 2.21
N LEU A 118 -2.74 1.56 2.15
CA LEU A 118 -2.29 0.83 3.33
C LEU A 118 -0.82 0.51 3.13
N VAL A 119 0.04 1.18 3.89
CA VAL A 119 1.48 0.89 3.89
C VAL A 119 1.70 -0.26 4.85
N THR A 120 2.22 -1.36 4.34
CA THR A 120 2.45 -2.55 5.14
C THR A 120 3.89 -2.67 5.61
N ASP A 121 4.81 -2.02 4.91
CA ASP A 121 6.22 -2.01 5.29
C ASP A 121 6.90 -0.81 4.67
N ARG A 122 7.92 -0.30 5.35
CA ARG A 122 8.70 0.82 4.82
C ARG A 122 10.11 0.72 5.36
N GLU A 123 11.08 0.82 4.45
CA GLU A 123 12.48 0.84 4.79
C GLU A 123 13.02 2.24 4.54
N GLU A 124 13.51 2.88 5.61
CA GLU A 124 14.07 4.22 5.48
C GLU A 124 15.49 4.16 4.90
N ALA A 125 15.87 5.23 4.21
CA ALA A 125 17.24 5.34 3.73
C ALA A 125 18.19 5.42 4.91
N LYS A 126 19.27 4.65 4.84
CA LYS A 126 20.31 4.70 5.87
C LYS A 126 21.28 5.85 5.57
N LYS A 127 21.65 6.54 6.60
CA LYS A 127 22.61 7.63 6.51
C LYS A 127 24.03 7.13 6.69
#